data_8d332dbada00f4800bf6090da1c32d20
#
_entry.id   8d332dbada00f4800bf6090da1c32d20
#
_cell.length_a   1.000
_cell.length_b   1.000
_cell.length_c   1.000
_cell.angle_alpha   90.00
_cell.angle_beta   90.00
_cell.angle_gamma   90.00
#
_symmetry.space_group_name_H-M   'P 1'
#
loop_
_entity.id
_entity.type
_entity.pdbx_description
1 polymer ?
#
loop_
_entity_poly.entity_id
_entity_poly.type
_entity_poly.pdbx_seq_one_letter_code
_entity_poly.pdbx_strand_id
1 'polypeptide(L)'
;PCGPMGHLLRVRIPRSAAWALAAAALLAGCASPPSPGRASASRAPAYSRLSAQQSSDIAIHALGLVGTPYRYGGTTPEGGFDCSGLIGYVYASNAGVAPPRTVAQLSGFGAPVAAGELRTGDLVVFGRGAATHAGIYVGQGRFVHAPSSGGTVRLDHLQSRYWAQQNARFRRP
;
A
#
# COMPACT_ATOMS: atom_id res chain seq x y z
N PRO A 1 62.19 34.24 -63.96
CA PRO A 1 61.66 33.04 -64.51
C PRO A 1 60.61 32.40 -63.70
N CYS A 2 59.52 32.31 -64.34
CA CYS A 2 58.49 31.32 -64.20
C CYS A 2 57.95 30.87 -62.79
N GLY A 3 56.83 31.41 -62.39
CA GLY A 3 55.92 30.71 -61.43
C GLY A 3 54.69 30.23 -62.20
N PRO A 4 54.12 29.09 -61.86
CA PRO A 4 52.86 28.62 -62.48
C PRO A 4 51.63 29.06 -61.74
N MET A 5 50.63 29.40 -62.53
CA MET A 5 49.26 29.73 -62.23
C MET A 5 48.56 28.60 -61.47
N GLY A 6 48.00 28.88 -60.28
CA GLY A 6 47.07 27.99 -59.57
C GLY A 6 45.66 28.16 -60.12
N HIS A 7 45.07 27.10 -60.70
CA HIS A 7 43.70 27.04 -61.14
C HIS A 7 42.75 26.86 -59.88
N LEU A 8 41.99 27.92 -59.59
CA LEU A 8 40.91 27.83 -58.64
C LEU A 8 39.74 27.09 -59.29
N LEU A 9 39.51 25.84 -58.91
CA LEU A 9 38.37 25.05 -59.30
C LEU A 9 37.13 25.58 -58.57
N ARG A 10 36.32 26.38 -59.26
CA ARG A 10 35.02 26.82 -58.77
C ARG A 10 34.04 25.64 -58.82
N VAL A 11 33.82 24.96 -57.74
CA VAL A 11 32.74 23.97 -57.62
C VAL A 11 31.41 24.71 -57.59
N ARG A 12 30.64 24.58 -58.68
CA ARG A 12 29.28 25.06 -58.77
C ARG A 12 28.38 24.04 -58.07
N ILE A 13 27.90 24.33 -56.85
CA ILE A 13 26.89 23.56 -56.15
C ILE A 13 25.53 23.87 -56.83
N PRO A 14 24.81 22.88 -57.37
CA PRO A 14 23.50 23.12 -57.94
C PRO A 14 22.52 23.57 -56.86
N ARG A 15 21.71 24.59 -57.16
CA ARG A 15 20.72 25.19 -56.24
C ARG A 15 19.74 24.18 -55.64
N SER A 16 19.54 23.05 -56.29
CA SER A 16 18.73 21.93 -55.82
C SER A 16 19.30 21.19 -54.59
N ALA A 17 20.64 21.18 -54.42
CA ALA A 17 21.29 20.54 -53.28
C ALA A 17 21.19 21.39 -51.98
N ALA A 18 21.07 22.71 -52.09
CA ALA A 18 20.93 23.61 -50.98
C ALA A 18 19.58 23.47 -50.24
N TRP A 19 18.53 23.17 -51.02
CA TRP A 19 17.19 22.96 -50.43
C TRP A 19 17.00 21.62 -49.72
N ALA A 20 17.72 20.59 -50.17
CA ALA A 20 17.69 19.27 -49.51
C ALA A 20 18.41 19.30 -48.14
N LEU A 21 19.43 20.08 -47.99
CA LEU A 21 20.15 20.23 -46.70
C LEU A 21 19.36 21.10 -45.70
N ALA A 22 18.57 22.07 -46.16
CA ALA A 22 17.71 22.88 -45.29
C ALA A 22 16.51 22.11 -44.75
N ALA A 23 15.96 21.16 -45.56
CA ALA A 23 14.85 20.31 -45.11
C ALA A 23 15.24 19.25 -44.08
N ALA A 24 16.47 18.75 -44.12
CA ALA A 24 16.99 17.77 -43.16
C ALA A 24 17.27 18.37 -41.77
N ALA A 25 17.55 19.66 -41.67
CA ALA A 25 17.83 20.34 -40.40
C ALA A 25 16.56 20.62 -39.58
N LEU A 26 15.36 20.59 -40.19
CA LEU A 26 14.07 20.86 -39.53
C LEU A 26 13.45 19.61 -38.85
N LEU A 27 13.98 18.41 -39.13
CA LEU A 27 13.49 17.15 -38.54
C LEU A 27 14.29 16.68 -37.32
N ALA A 28 15.38 17.38 -36.93
CA ALA A 28 16.21 17.03 -35.77
C ALA A 28 15.73 17.64 -34.45
N GLY A 29 14.58 18.27 -34.39
CA GLY A 29 14.14 19.12 -33.29
C GLY A 29 13.17 18.51 -32.29
N CYS A 30 13.04 17.19 -32.14
CA CYS A 30 12.17 16.58 -31.10
C CYS A 30 12.70 15.26 -30.53
N ALA A 31 14.04 15.13 -30.37
CA ALA A 31 14.58 14.11 -29.50
C ALA A 31 14.94 14.79 -28.17
N SER A 32 13.97 14.96 -27.29
CA SER A 32 14.24 15.24 -25.89
C SER A 32 15.07 14.09 -25.35
N PRO A 33 16.22 14.35 -24.69
CA PRO A 33 16.95 13.29 -24.03
C PRO A 33 16.00 12.61 -23.03
N PRO A 34 16.05 11.25 -22.89
CA PRO A 34 15.29 10.58 -21.86
C PRO A 34 15.70 11.20 -20.54
N SER A 35 14.78 11.89 -19.87
CA SER A 35 14.97 12.35 -18.51
C SER A 35 15.43 11.15 -17.71
N PRO A 36 16.53 11.26 -16.90
CA PRO A 36 16.93 10.18 -16.02
C PRO A 36 15.69 9.80 -15.23
N GLY A 37 15.24 8.56 -15.42
CA GLY A 37 13.99 8.06 -14.90
C GLY A 37 13.89 8.52 -13.46
N ARG A 38 12.91 9.38 -13.21
CA ARG A 38 12.41 9.59 -11.86
C ARG A 38 12.03 8.19 -11.45
N ALA A 39 12.95 7.53 -10.72
CA ALA A 39 12.65 6.30 -10.04
C ALA A 39 11.29 6.59 -9.41
N SER A 40 10.27 5.86 -9.88
CA SER A 40 8.95 5.91 -9.27
C SER A 40 9.25 5.54 -7.84
N ALA A 41 9.50 6.54 -7.00
CA ALA A 41 9.54 6.34 -5.58
C ALA A 41 8.21 5.67 -5.33
N SER A 42 8.26 4.37 -5.10
CA SER A 42 7.13 3.59 -4.64
C SER A 42 6.59 4.43 -3.50
N ARG A 43 5.52 5.17 -3.80
CA ARG A 43 4.84 5.99 -2.81
C ARG A 43 4.35 4.97 -1.83
N ALA A 44 5.17 4.72 -0.77
CA ALA A 44 4.70 3.99 0.39
C ALA A 44 3.32 4.58 0.67
N PRO A 45 2.26 3.77 0.70
CA PRO A 45 0.92 4.31 0.91
C PRO A 45 1.03 5.23 2.10
N ALA A 46 0.63 6.50 1.92
CA ALA A 46 0.62 7.47 2.99
C ALA A 46 -0.40 6.95 4.00
N TYR A 47 0.07 6.17 4.96
CA TYR A 47 -0.73 5.76 6.10
C TYR A 47 -1.08 7.03 6.83
N SER A 48 -2.32 7.46 6.72
CA SER A 48 -2.83 8.51 7.56
C SER A 48 -2.68 8.00 8.99
N ARG A 49 -1.81 8.65 9.77
CA ARG A 49 -1.72 8.31 11.20
C ARG A 49 -3.09 8.53 11.79
N LEU A 50 -3.71 7.47 12.29
CA LEU A 50 -4.99 7.55 12.96
C LEU A 50 -4.90 8.58 14.09
N SER A 51 -5.86 9.49 14.15
CA SER A 51 -6.01 10.35 15.32
C SER A 51 -6.40 9.51 16.54
N ALA A 52 -6.21 10.04 17.74
CA ALA A 52 -6.64 9.36 18.97
C ALA A 52 -8.16 9.09 18.96
N GLN A 53 -8.94 10.00 18.39
CA GLN A 53 -10.37 9.83 18.24
C GLN A 53 -10.71 8.68 17.28
N GLN A 54 -10.12 8.66 16.08
CA GLN A 54 -10.33 7.55 15.12
C GLN A 54 -9.93 6.20 15.70
N SER A 55 -8.83 6.14 16.46
CA SER A 55 -8.39 4.93 17.15
C SER A 55 -9.43 4.42 18.17
N SER A 56 -10.05 5.34 18.91
CA SER A 56 -11.11 5.03 19.87
C SER A 56 -12.38 4.58 19.15
N ASP A 57 -12.79 5.27 18.09
CA ASP A 57 -13.99 4.96 17.31
C ASP A 57 -13.87 3.59 16.63
N ILE A 58 -12.69 3.24 16.10
CA ILE A 58 -12.37 1.91 15.57
C ILE A 58 -12.60 0.83 16.62
N ALA A 59 -12.09 1.04 17.84
CA ALA A 59 -12.24 0.02 18.89
C ALA A 59 -13.67 -0.12 19.38
N ILE A 60 -14.36 0.99 19.59
CA ILE A 60 -15.78 1.01 20.00
C ILE A 60 -16.65 0.31 18.94
N HIS A 61 -16.43 0.65 17.67
CA HIS A 61 -17.15 0.03 16.57
C HIS A 61 -16.86 -1.48 16.49
N ALA A 62 -15.59 -1.90 16.57
CA ALA A 62 -15.24 -3.30 16.58
C ALA A 62 -15.92 -4.08 17.73
N LEU A 63 -15.95 -3.49 18.93
CA LEU A 63 -16.63 -4.06 20.09
C LEU A 63 -18.15 -4.19 19.87
N GLY A 64 -18.77 -3.21 19.20
CA GLY A 64 -20.20 -3.24 18.84
C GLY A 64 -20.57 -4.34 17.85
N LEU A 65 -19.59 -4.89 17.13
CA LEU A 65 -19.81 -5.98 16.17
C LEU A 65 -19.63 -7.38 16.77
N VAL A 66 -19.27 -7.49 18.05
CA VAL A 66 -19.17 -8.79 18.75
C VAL A 66 -20.50 -9.51 18.69
N GLY A 67 -20.50 -10.80 18.33
CA GLY A 67 -21.70 -11.60 18.11
C GLY A 67 -22.14 -11.70 16.63
N THR A 68 -21.64 -10.82 15.75
CA THR A 68 -21.91 -10.93 14.30
C THR A 68 -21.40 -12.27 13.76
N PRO A 69 -22.19 -13.01 12.96
CA PRO A 69 -21.77 -14.30 12.43
C PRO A 69 -20.48 -14.24 11.61
N TYR A 70 -19.65 -15.26 11.75
CA TYR A 70 -18.54 -15.48 10.84
C TYR A 70 -19.07 -15.95 9.47
N ARG A 71 -18.57 -15.35 8.41
CA ARG A 71 -18.78 -15.83 7.04
C ARG A 71 -17.47 -15.66 6.23
N TYR A 72 -17.03 -16.71 5.60
CA TYR A 72 -15.89 -16.63 4.69
C TYR A 72 -16.19 -15.65 3.55
N GLY A 73 -15.31 -14.68 3.33
CA GLY A 73 -15.52 -13.61 2.36
C GLY A 73 -16.48 -12.50 2.81
N GLY A 74 -17.09 -12.61 4.01
CA GLY A 74 -18.04 -11.64 4.53
C GLY A 74 -17.37 -10.29 4.88
N THR A 75 -18.12 -9.19 4.66
CA THR A 75 -17.65 -7.82 4.79
C THR A 75 -18.66 -6.86 5.41
N THR A 76 -19.84 -7.33 5.80
CA THR A 76 -20.91 -6.49 6.37
C THR A 76 -21.53 -7.13 7.61
N PRO A 77 -22.16 -6.35 8.50
CA PRO A 77 -22.85 -6.88 9.67
C PRO A 77 -23.94 -7.89 9.30
N GLU A 78 -24.71 -7.64 8.25
CA GLU A 78 -25.84 -8.47 7.82
C GLU A 78 -25.37 -9.75 7.12
N GLY A 79 -24.31 -9.65 6.33
CA GLY A 79 -23.71 -10.76 5.58
C GLY A 79 -22.72 -11.59 6.38
N GLY A 80 -22.34 -11.14 7.59
CA GLY A 80 -21.26 -11.71 8.39
C GLY A 80 -19.89 -11.23 7.99
N PHE A 81 -18.88 -11.59 8.78
CA PHE A 81 -17.49 -11.19 8.57
C PHE A 81 -16.54 -12.37 8.55
N ASP A 82 -15.51 -12.28 7.68
CA ASP A 82 -14.23 -12.92 7.98
C ASP A 82 -13.28 -11.92 8.66
N CYS A 83 -12.08 -12.37 9.08
CA CYS A 83 -11.15 -11.53 9.85
C CYS A 83 -10.73 -10.27 9.12
N SER A 84 -10.41 -10.34 7.84
CA SER A 84 -10.01 -9.19 7.03
C SER A 84 -11.19 -8.31 6.61
N GLY A 85 -12.37 -8.89 6.46
CA GLY A 85 -13.61 -8.16 6.18
C GLY A 85 -14.07 -7.30 7.36
N LEU A 86 -14.00 -7.84 8.58
CA LEU A 86 -14.23 -7.07 9.80
C LEU A 86 -13.29 -5.87 9.89
N ILE A 87 -11.98 -6.08 9.70
CA ILE A 87 -10.98 -5.02 9.71
C ILE A 87 -11.30 -3.97 8.64
N GLY A 88 -11.54 -4.39 7.40
CA GLY A 88 -11.87 -3.48 6.30
C GLY A 88 -13.09 -2.62 6.58
N TYR A 89 -14.17 -3.23 7.06
CA TYR A 89 -15.40 -2.53 7.40
C TYR A 89 -15.21 -1.48 8.49
N VAL A 90 -14.57 -1.85 9.59
CA VAL A 90 -14.38 -0.96 10.74
C VAL A 90 -13.47 0.22 10.39
N TYR A 91 -12.36 -0.01 9.69
CA TYR A 91 -11.43 1.07 9.32
C TYR A 91 -12.01 2.00 8.25
N ALA A 92 -12.72 1.47 7.25
CA ALA A 92 -13.37 2.30 6.25
C ALA A 92 -14.42 3.22 6.87
N SER A 93 -15.21 2.70 7.80
CA SER A 93 -16.29 3.45 8.46
C SER A 93 -15.81 4.54 9.40
N ASN A 94 -14.67 4.36 10.08
CA ASN A 94 -14.23 5.27 11.14
C ASN A 94 -13.02 6.15 10.77
N ALA A 95 -12.25 5.74 9.77
CA ALA A 95 -11.04 6.44 9.38
C ALA A 95 -10.93 6.74 7.88
N GLY A 96 -11.88 6.26 7.06
CA GLY A 96 -11.79 6.37 5.60
C GLY A 96 -10.61 5.59 5.00
N VAL A 97 -10.05 4.66 5.76
CA VAL A 97 -8.91 3.83 5.34
C VAL A 97 -9.43 2.51 4.80
N ALA A 98 -8.90 2.07 3.67
CA ALA A 98 -9.22 0.78 3.06
C ALA A 98 -8.08 -0.23 3.25
N PRO A 99 -8.06 -1.03 4.34
CA PRO A 99 -7.06 -2.06 4.54
C PRO A 99 -7.12 -3.15 3.45
N PRO A 100 -5.99 -3.83 3.18
CA PRO A 100 -5.97 -4.95 2.26
C PRO A 100 -6.93 -6.07 2.67
N ARG A 101 -7.45 -6.79 1.66
CA ARG A 101 -8.48 -7.83 1.86
C ARG A 101 -7.90 -9.20 2.28
N THR A 102 -6.59 -9.36 2.31
CA THR A 102 -5.96 -10.61 2.73
C THR A 102 -5.10 -10.43 3.98
N VAL A 103 -5.08 -11.45 4.86
CA VAL A 103 -4.27 -11.42 6.08
C VAL A 103 -2.77 -11.31 5.75
N ALA A 104 -2.33 -11.93 4.66
CA ALA A 104 -0.95 -11.82 4.20
C ALA A 104 -0.55 -10.37 3.92
N GLN A 105 -1.39 -9.61 3.24
CA GLN A 105 -1.16 -8.19 2.95
C GLN A 105 -1.32 -7.31 4.21
N LEU A 106 -2.26 -7.65 5.11
CA LEU A 106 -2.41 -6.96 6.40
C LEU A 106 -1.14 -7.04 7.25
N SER A 107 -0.34 -8.10 7.11
CA SER A 107 0.94 -8.23 7.82
C SER A 107 1.98 -7.17 7.45
N GLY A 108 1.83 -6.53 6.29
CA GLY A 108 2.64 -5.40 5.83
C GLY A 108 1.94 -4.04 5.87
N PHE A 109 0.69 -4.00 6.32
CA PHE A 109 -0.13 -2.79 6.30
C PHE A 109 0.12 -1.94 7.57
N GLY A 110 0.54 -0.69 7.39
CA GLY A 110 0.92 0.21 8.48
C GLY A 110 2.36 0.02 8.98
N ALA A 111 2.75 0.80 9.97
CA ALA A 111 4.04 0.72 10.62
C ALA A 111 4.10 -0.44 11.62
N PRO A 112 5.25 -1.14 11.76
CA PRO A 112 5.42 -2.13 12.84
C PRO A 112 5.38 -1.43 14.21
N VAL A 113 4.77 -2.11 15.18
CA VAL A 113 4.62 -1.62 16.57
C VAL A 113 5.19 -2.66 17.53
N ALA A 114 5.94 -2.22 18.55
CA ALA A 114 6.38 -3.09 19.62
C ALA A 114 5.21 -3.42 20.58
N ALA A 115 5.24 -4.60 21.20
CA ALA A 115 4.16 -5.04 22.10
C ALA A 115 3.86 -4.06 23.24
N GLY A 116 4.90 -3.40 23.78
CA GLY A 116 4.75 -2.39 24.83
C GLY A 116 4.21 -1.02 24.36
N GLU A 117 4.11 -0.83 23.04
CA GLU A 117 3.64 0.42 22.42
C GLU A 117 2.25 0.30 21.79
N LEU A 118 1.59 -0.85 22.01
CA LEU A 118 0.26 -1.10 21.47
C LEU A 118 -0.75 -0.05 21.94
N ARG A 119 -1.53 0.43 20.99
CA ARG A 119 -2.63 1.36 21.20
C ARG A 119 -3.91 0.81 20.60
N THR A 120 -5.02 1.21 21.18
CA THR A 120 -6.36 0.97 20.63
C THR A 120 -6.39 1.32 19.14
N GLY A 121 -6.98 0.47 18.32
CA GLY A 121 -6.99 0.63 16.87
C GLY A 121 -5.77 0.07 16.14
N ASP A 122 -4.74 -0.45 16.81
CA ASP A 122 -3.68 -1.19 16.14
C ASP A 122 -4.18 -2.55 15.63
N LEU A 123 -3.59 -3.07 14.57
CA LEU A 123 -3.84 -4.42 14.10
C LEU A 123 -2.99 -5.44 14.86
N VAL A 124 -3.58 -6.56 15.18
CA VAL A 124 -2.90 -7.76 15.65
C VAL A 124 -2.92 -8.79 14.53
N VAL A 125 -1.76 -9.25 14.10
CA VAL A 125 -1.59 -10.23 13.02
C VAL A 125 -0.89 -11.45 13.57
N PHE A 126 -1.48 -12.63 13.38
CA PHE A 126 -1.01 -13.91 13.92
C PHE A 126 -0.49 -14.82 12.81
N GLY A 127 0.48 -15.64 13.13
CA GLY A 127 1.00 -16.72 12.28
C GLY A 127 2.48 -16.99 12.48
N ARG A 128 2.84 -18.27 12.49
CA ARG A 128 4.23 -18.77 12.55
C ARG A 128 4.80 -18.81 11.13
N GLY A 129 5.39 -17.73 10.65
CA GLY A 129 5.82 -17.58 9.25
C GLY A 129 4.80 -16.77 8.47
N ALA A 130 3.97 -17.41 7.64
CA ALA A 130 2.87 -16.73 6.94
C ALA A 130 1.81 -16.24 7.94
N ALA A 131 1.23 -15.07 7.66
CA ALA A 131 0.12 -14.54 8.44
C ALA A 131 -1.17 -15.32 8.10
N THR A 132 -1.85 -15.83 9.11
CA THR A 132 -3.04 -16.69 8.96
C THR A 132 -4.30 -16.08 9.55
N HIS A 133 -4.16 -15.12 10.49
CA HIS A 133 -5.29 -14.49 11.15
C HIS A 133 -4.96 -13.05 11.55
N ALA A 134 -6.00 -12.21 11.70
CA ALA A 134 -5.83 -10.83 12.15
C ALA A 134 -7.05 -10.36 12.97
N GLY A 135 -6.83 -9.33 13.78
CA GLY A 135 -7.85 -8.67 14.57
C GLY A 135 -7.48 -7.22 14.89
N ILE A 136 -8.35 -6.53 15.59
CA ILE A 136 -8.23 -5.13 16.01
C ILE A 136 -7.98 -5.09 17.52
N TYR A 137 -6.87 -4.49 17.93
CA TYR A 137 -6.55 -4.29 19.35
C TYR A 137 -7.47 -3.23 19.96
N VAL A 138 -8.08 -3.55 21.09
CA VAL A 138 -9.05 -2.68 21.76
C VAL A 138 -8.62 -2.27 23.18
N GLY A 139 -7.35 -2.50 23.50
CA GLY A 139 -6.78 -2.16 24.83
C GLY A 139 -6.77 -3.33 25.81
N GLN A 140 -6.00 -3.16 26.89
CA GLN A 140 -5.91 -4.12 28.03
C GLN A 140 -5.56 -5.56 27.61
N GLY A 141 -4.69 -5.72 26.60
CA GLY A 141 -4.33 -7.04 26.08
C GLY A 141 -5.43 -7.76 25.32
N ARG A 142 -6.52 -7.07 24.93
CA ARG A 142 -7.68 -7.63 24.26
C ARG A 142 -7.77 -7.19 22.80
N PHE A 143 -8.35 -8.02 21.97
CA PHE A 143 -8.58 -7.74 20.56
C PHE A 143 -9.89 -8.34 20.07
N VAL A 144 -10.52 -7.68 19.10
CA VAL A 144 -11.72 -8.14 18.42
C VAL A 144 -11.34 -8.77 17.08
N HIS A 145 -11.91 -9.91 16.77
CA HIS A 145 -11.65 -10.65 15.56
C HIS A 145 -12.82 -11.54 15.13
N ALA A 146 -12.80 -12.04 13.90
CA ALA A 146 -13.76 -12.99 13.36
C ALA A 146 -13.07 -14.34 13.09
N PRO A 147 -13.01 -15.28 14.06
CA PRO A 147 -12.37 -16.57 13.87
C PRO A 147 -13.28 -17.55 13.15
N SER A 148 -12.74 -18.28 12.16
CA SER A 148 -13.52 -19.30 11.42
C SER A 148 -14.06 -20.42 12.31
N SER A 149 -13.35 -20.77 13.37
CA SER A 149 -13.74 -21.83 14.31
C SER A 149 -14.72 -21.39 15.41
N GLY A 150 -14.96 -20.08 15.56
CA GLY A 150 -15.77 -19.53 16.64
C GLY A 150 -17.20 -19.19 16.26
N GLY A 151 -17.55 -19.23 14.99
CA GLY A 151 -18.89 -18.95 14.50
C GLY A 151 -19.31 -17.48 14.52
N THR A 152 -18.68 -16.62 15.32
CA THR A 152 -19.01 -15.18 15.46
C THR A 152 -17.78 -14.32 15.67
N VAL A 153 -17.92 -13.00 15.41
CA VAL A 153 -16.99 -11.97 15.90
C VAL A 153 -16.93 -12.02 17.41
N ARG A 154 -15.74 -11.99 17.99
CA ARG A 154 -15.58 -12.09 19.44
C ARG A 154 -14.39 -11.29 19.97
N LEU A 155 -14.40 -11.08 21.28
CA LEU A 155 -13.32 -10.43 22.05
C LEU A 155 -12.49 -11.51 22.73
N ASP A 156 -11.18 -11.52 22.43
CA ASP A 156 -10.22 -12.45 23.04
C ASP A 156 -9.04 -11.71 23.70
N HIS A 157 -8.28 -12.43 24.55
CA HIS A 157 -7.07 -11.93 25.17
C HIS A 157 -5.82 -12.44 24.45
N LEU A 158 -4.83 -11.55 24.21
CA LEU A 158 -3.54 -11.91 23.62
C LEU A 158 -2.78 -12.96 24.45
N GLN A 159 -2.89 -12.90 25.77
CA GLN A 159 -2.25 -13.82 26.71
C GLN A 159 -3.05 -15.09 26.99
N SER A 160 -4.21 -15.31 26.33
CA SER A 160 -4.91 -16.59 26.46
C SER A 160 -4.03 -17.74 25.96
N ARG A 161 -4.23 -18.94 26.49
CA ARG A 161 -3.41 -20.12 26.18
C ARG A 161 -3.20 -20.36 24.68
N TYR A 162 -4.21 -20.13 23.89
CA TYR A 162 -4.16 -20.31 22.43
C TYR A 162 -3.37 -19.16 21.76
N TRP A 163 -3.76 -17.91 22.01
CA TRP A 163 -3.21 -16.75 21.31
C TRP A 163 -1.76 -16.43 21.69
N ALA A 164 -1.35 -16.69 22.94
CA ALA A 164 0.03 -16.53 23.37
C ALA A 164 1.03 -17.39 22.56
N GLN A 165 0.56 -18.46 21.94
CA GLN A 165 1.39 -19.37 21.12
C GLN A 165 1.39 -19.02 19.61
N GLN A 166 0.63 -18.00 19.16
CA GLN A 166 0.41 -17.73 17.74
C GLN A 166 1.35 -16.70 17.10
N ASN A 167 2.45 -16.29 17.78
CA ASN A 167 3.40 -15.29 17.26
C ASN A 167 2.70 -14.01 16.75
N ALA A 168 2.14 -13.26 17.67
CA ALA A 168 1.49 -11.99 17.35
C ALA A 168 2.50 -10.95 16.85
N ARG A 169 2.15 -10.27 15.77
CA ARG A 169 2.83 -9.09 15.23
C ARG A 169 1.83 -7.94 15.21
N PHE A 170 2.29 -6.72 15.42
CA PHE A 170 1.42 -5.57 15.55
C PHE A 170 1.71 -4.53 14.48
N ARG A 171 0.66 -3.89 13.97
CA ARG A 171 0.74 -2.90 12.92
C ARG A 171 -0.13 -1.70 13.25
N ARG A 172 0.37 -0.51 13.01
CA ARG A 172 -0.37 0.76 13.17
C ARG A 172 -0.65 1.33 11.79
N PRO A 173 -1.90 1.26 11.31
CA PRO A 173 -2.34 1.89 10.06
C PRO A 173 -2.27 3.41 10.07
#